data_4cfe70a1df9ba952ca5cdee954dfd478
#
_entry.id   4cfe70a1df9ba952ca5cdee954dfd478
#
_cell.length_a   1.000
_cell.length_b   1.000
_cell.length_c   1.000
_cell.angle_alpha   90.00
_cell.angle_beta   90.00
_cell.angle_gamma   90.00
#
_symmetry.space_group_name_H-M   'P 1'
#
loop_
_entity.id
_entity.type
_entity.pdbx_description
1 polymer ?
#
loop_
_entity_poly.entity_id
_entity_poly.type
_entity_poly.pdbx_seq_one_letter_code
_entity_poly.pdbx_strand_id
1 'polypeptide(L)'
;MKLLRMLGWMGLLLACGAVRAAPAEAEVATAEEAITKVRAAARLLHDRGASSYADFNQRDSKWVWKDSYVFVYDCRKDRMIAHPMRPDLVGKPIMQITDNTGKPIFKDLCKAGNEARGGWVEYMWQKPGAGRLSRKVSYALAADVSF
;
A
#
# COMPACT_ATOMS: atom_id res chain seq x y z
N MET A 1 47.57 48.89 51.18
CA MET A 1 46.21 48.88 50.65
C MET A 1 46.27 48.39 49.19
N LYS A 2 45.91 47.13 48.93
CA LYS A 2 45.85 46.53 47.54
C LYS A 2 44.41 46.09 47.28
N LEU A 3 43.78 46.79 46.38
CA LEU A 3 42.41 46.43 45.84
C LEU A 3 42.53 45.23 44.93
N LEU A 4 41.87 44.13 45.26
CA LEU A 4 41.79 42.95 44.43
C LEU A 4 40.48 43.02 43.63
N ARG A 5 40.56 43.20 42.29
CA ARG A 5 39.43 43.19 41.37
C ARG A 5 39.17 41.74 41.01
N MET A 6 38.03 41.20 41.45
CA MET A 6 37.48 39.94 40.92
C MET A 6 36.72 40.22 39.60
N LEU A 7 37.21 39.68 38.47
CA LEU A 7 36.47 39.57 37.23
C LEU A 7 35.60 38.30 37.28
N GLY A 8 34.27 38.49 37.33
CA GLY A 8 33.35 37.39 37.17
C GLY A 8 33.23 37.01 35.69
N TRP A 9 33.53 35.80 35.37
CA TRP A 9 33.23 35.21 34.06
C TRP A 9 31.79 34.70 34.09
N MET A 10 30.92 35.37 33.31
CA MET A 10 29.53 34.93 33.07
C MET A 10 29.54 33.99 31.86
N GLY A 11 29.54 32.68 32.12
CA GLY A 11 29.45 31.65 31.08
C GLY A 11 28.04 31.58 30.50
N LEU A 12 27.90 31.99 29.26
CA LEU A 12 26.66 31.85 28.49
C LEU A 12 26.54 30.41 28.02
N LEU A 13 25.70 29.60 28.69
CA LEU A 13 25.34 28.26 28.27
C LEU A 13 24.34 28.36 27.11
N LEU A 14 24.77 28.19 25.86
CA LEU A 14 23.89 27.94 24.73
C LEU A 14 23.30 26.51 24.87
N ALA A 15 22.08 26.42 25.34
CA ALA A 15 21.30 25.20 25.25
C ALA A 15 20.94 24.97 23.79
N CYS A 16 21.68 24.10 23.07
CA CYS A 16 21.34 23.62 21.75
C CYS A 16 20.13 22.68 21.88
N GLY A 17 18.93 23.22 21.77
CA GLY A 17 17.69 22.45 21.73
C GLY A 17 17.67 21.60 20.47
N ALA A 18 17.87 20.28 20.59
CA ALA A 18 17.65 19.34 19.51
C ALA A 18 16.17 19.36 19.14
N VAL A 19 15.83 20.02 18.04
CA VAL A 19 14.50 19.94 17.42
C VAL A 19 14.34 18.50 16.93
N ARG A 20 13.58 17.73 17.68
CA ARG A 20 13.19 16.37 17.29
C ARG A 20 12.18 16.50 16.16
N ALA A 21 12.60 16.19 14.93
CA ALA A 21 11.66 16.09 13.81
C ALA A 21 10.60 15.04 14.16
N ALA A 22 9.33 15.45 14.11
CA ALA A 22 8.22 14.51 14.21
C ALA A 22 8.35 13.45 13.10
N PRO A 23 8.05 12.17 13.37
CA PRO A 23 8.05 11.16 12.31
C PRO A 23 7.11 11.63 11.18
N ALA A 24 7.63 11.69 9.96
CA ALA A 24 6.83 12.03 8.79
C ALA A 24 5.64 11.05 8.73
N GLU A 25 4.43 11.56 8.77
CA GLU A 25 3.23 10.74 8.54
C GLU A 25 3.38 10.11 7.16
N ALA A 26 3.14 8.78 7.08
CA ALA A 26 3.20 8.08 5.81
C ALA A 26 2.19 8.72 4.85
N GLU A 27 2.66 9.18 3.70
CA GLU A 27 1.78 9.76 2.68
C GLU A 27 0.67 8.76 2.31
N VAL A 28 -0.57 9.24 2.26
CA VAL A 28 -1.74 8.46 1.86
C VAL A 28 -1.93 8.56 0.37
N ALA A 29 -2.17 7.43 -0.29
CA ALA A 29 -2.47 7.40 -1.71
C ALA A 29 -3.85 7.99 -2.00
N THR A 30 -3.95 8.78 -3.08
CA THR A 30 -5.22 9.35 -3.53
C THR A 30 -6.01 8.33 -4.38
N ALA A 31 -7.32 8.56 -4.51
CA ALA A 31 -8.18 7.76 -5.39
C ALA A 31 -7.72 7.84 -6.86
N GLU A 32 -7.28 9.00 -7.32
CA GLU A 32 -6.79 9.22 -8.67
C GLU A 32 -5.49 8.45 -8.94
N GLU A 33 -4.55 8.45 -7.99
CA GLU A 33 -3.34 7.65 -8.07
C GLU A 33 -3.67 6.16 -8.16
N ALA A 34 -4.61 5.66 -7.34
CA ALA A 34 -5.03 4.27 -7.36
C ALA A 34 -5.63 3.87 -8.72
N ILE A 35 -6.55 4.67 -9.26
CA ILE A 35 -7.13 4.44 -10.59
C ILE A 35 -6.05 4.42 -11.66
N THR A 36 -5.13 5.39 -11.63
CA THR A 36 -4.04 5.51 -12.61
C THR A 36 -3.12 4.30 -12.56
N LYS A 37 -2.71 3.87 -11.36
CA LYS A 37 -1.86 2.69 -11.15
C LYS A 37 -2.53 1.40 -11.60
N VAL A 38 -3.80 1.19 -11.26
CA VAL A 38 -4.55 -0.02 -11.66
C VAL A 38 -4.76 -0.08 -13.16
N ARG A 39 -5.10 1.03 -13.80
CA ARG A 39 -5.20 1.09 -15.28
C ARG A 39 -3.86 0.81 -15.97
N ALA A 40 -2.77 1.32 -15.44
CA ALA A 40 -1.44 1.03 -15.96
C ALA A 40 -1.06 -0.45 -15.77
N ALA A 41 -1.43 -1.05 -14.64
CA ALA A 41 -1.24 -2.46 -14.36
C ALA A 41 -2.07 -3.35 -15.31
N ALA A 42 -3.35 -2.99 -15.53
CA ALA A 42 -4.21 -3.72 -16.47
C ALA A 42 -3.66 -3.71 -17.91
N ARG A 43 -3.13 -2.56 -18.38
CA ARG A 43 -2.45 -2.49 -19.68
C ARG A 43 -1.21 -3.37 -19.72
N LEU A 44 -0.36 -3.35 -18.70
CA LEU A 44 0.83 -4.19 -18.65
C LEU A 44 0.48 -5.69 -18.67
N LEU A 45 -0.57 -6.08 -17.94
CA LEU A 45 -1.08 -7.45 -17.96
C LEU A 45 -1.63 -7.83 -19.32
N HIS A 46 -2.36 -6.94 -19.99
CA HIS A 46 -2.85 -7.14 -21.35
C HIS A 46 -1.70 -7.37 -22.35
N ASP A 47 -0.67 -6.51 -22.29
CA ASP A 47 0.44 -6.51 -23.24
C ASP A 47 1.44 -7.66 -23.02
N ARG A 48 1.66 -8.07 -21.79
CA ARG A 48 2.73 -9.02 -21.41
C ARG A 48 2.24 -10.31 -20.75
N GLY A 49 0.98 -10.39 -20.37
CA GLY A 49 0.41 -11.56 -19.72
C GLY A 49 1.21 -12.02 -18.50
N ALA A 50 1.40 -13.32 -18.38
CA ALA A 50 2.09 -13.95 -17.25
C ALA A 50 3.53 -13.48 -17.04
N SER A 51 4.21 -12.99 -18.08
CA SER A 51 5.60 -12.51 -17.95
C SER A 51 5.72 -11.25 -17.07
N SER A 52 4.60 -10.55 -16.81
CA SER A 52 4.56 -9.36 -15.94
C SER A 52 4.26 -9.68 -14.47
N TYR A 53 3.89 -10.91 -14.11
CA TYR A 53 3.45 -11.24 -12.75
C TYR A 53 4.53 -10.98 -11.69
N ALA A 54 5.78 -11.23 -12.02
CA ALA A 54 6.91 -11.00 -11.12
C ALA A 54 7.04 -9.52 -10.71
N ASP A 55 6.70 -8.60 -11.61
CA ASP A 55 6.80 -7.15 -11.36
C ASP A 55 5.88 -6.71 -10.21
N PHE A 56 4.73 -7.38 -10.03
CA PHE A 56 3.75 -7.06 -9.00
C PHE A 56 4.03 -7.72 -7.64
N ASN A 57 5.00 -8.64 -7.56
CA ASN A 57 5.37 -9.31 -6.32
C ASN A 57 6.48 -8.60 -5.54
N GLN A 58 7.12 -7.60 -6.14
CA GLN A 58 8.25 -6.88 -5.55
C GLN A 58 7.79 -5.71 -4.71
N ARG A 59 8.28 -5.61 -3.46
CA ARG A 59 7.93 -4.53 -2.53
C ARG A 59 8.51 -3.17 -2.90
N ASP A 60 9.64 -3.16 -3.57
CA ASP A 60 10.39 -1.98 -4.03
C ASP A 60 10.07 -1.58 -5.48
N SER A 61 9.01 -2.16 -6.05
CA SER A 61 8.59 -1.85 -7.41
C SER A 61 7.74 -0.57 -7.48
N LYS A 62 7.58 -0.04 -8.69
CA LYS A 62 6.67 1.08 -8.97
C LYS A 62 5.19 0.80 -8.64
N TRP A 63 4.86 -0.46 -8.36
CA TRP A 63 3.51 -0.91 -8.01
C TRP A 63 3.20 -0.82 -6.53
N VAL A 64 4.20 -0.44 -5.71
CA VAL A 64 4.06 -0.09 -4.31
C VAL A 64 4.39 1.39 -4.17
N TRP A 65 3.50 2.18 -3.58
CA TRP A 65 3.71 3.61 -3.39
C TRP A 65 2.96 4.10 -2.16
N LYS A 66 3.52 5.01 -1.45
CA LYS A 66 2.91 5.56 -0.22
C LYS A 66 2.43 4.43 0.70
N ASP A 67 1.17 4.43 1.09
CA ASP A 67 0.54 3.37 1.88
C ASP A 67 -0.24 2.34 1.03
N SER A 68 -0.03 2.31 -0.29
CA SER A 68 -0.82 1.54 -1.24
C SER A 68 0.01 0.66 -2.16
N TYR A 69 -0.62 -0.29 -2.79
CA TYR A 69 -0.01 -1.24 -3.72
C TYR A 69 -1.02 -1.86 -4.68
N VAL A 70 -0.53 -2.30 -5.84
CA VAL A 70 -1.29 -3.13 -6.79
C VAL A 70 -1.11 -4.60 -6.41
N PHE A 71 -2.19 -5.38 -6.51
CA PHE A 71 -2.18 -6.83 -6.44
C PHE A 71 -3.03 -7.40 -7.57
N VAL A 72 -2.73 -8.63 -7.98
CA VAL A 72 -3.33 -9.28 -9.15
C VAL A 72 -3.90 -10.63 -8.75
N TYR A 73 -5.12 -10.92 -9.18
CA TYR A 73 -5.79 -12.19 -8.93
C TYR A 73 -6.65 -12.61 -10.13
N ASP A 74 -6.80 -13.92 -10.28
CA ASP A 74 -7.64 -14.52 -11.33
C ASP A 74 -8.97 -14.94 -10.72
N CYS A 75 -10.03 -14.23 -11.08
CA CYS A 75 -11.39 -14.49 -10.60
C CYS A 75 -11.95 -15.82 -11.11
N ARG A 76 -11.55 -16.27 -12.29
CA ARG A 76 -12.06 -17.51 -12.92
C ARG A 76 -11.40 -18.75 -12.36
N LYS A 77 -10.09 -18.65 -12.08
CA LYS A 77 -9.29 -19.76 -11.51
C LYS A 77 -9.24 -19.76 -10.00
N ASP A 78 -9.90 -18.80 -9.34
CA ASP A 78 -9.87 -18.62 -7.88
C ASP A 78 -8.42 -18.63 -7.34
N ARG A 79 -7.57 -17.74 -7.86
CA ARG A 79 -6.15 -17.76 -7.51
C ARG A 79 -5.57 -16.37 -7.38
N MET A 80 -4.82 -16.12 -6.27
CA MET A 80 -3.95 -14.97 -6.18
C MET A 80 -2.75 -15.14 -7.11
N ILE A 81 -2.53 -14.18 -8.00
CA ILE A 81 -1.43 -14.19 -8.98
C ILE A 81 -0.22 -13.45 -8.43
N ALA A 82 -0.43 -12.27 -7.85
CA ALA A 82 0.64 -11.47 -7.30
C ALA A 82 0.16 -10.59 -6.14
N HIS A 83 0.97 -10.51 -5.07
CA HIS A 83 0.66 -9.66 -3.92
C HIS A 83 1.94 -9.24 -3.18
N PRO A 84 2.42 -8.00 -3.30
CA PRO A 84 3.73 -7.59 -2.77
C PRO A 84 3.80 -7.63 -1.24
N MET A 85 2.68 -7.42 -0.53
CA MET A 85 2.63 -7.39 0.93
C MET A 85 2.21 -8.72 1.56
N ARG A 86 1.62 -9.64 0.78
CA ARG A 86 1.14 -10.96 1.24
C ARG A 86 1.57 -12.06 0.25
N PRO A 87 2.89 -12.29 0.10
CA PRO A 87 3.41 -13.32 -0.79
C PRO A 87 2.93 -14.72 -0.40
N ASP A 88 2.54 -14.92 0.86
CA ASP A 88 1.94 -16.15 1.38
C ASP A 88 0.58 -16.49 0.73
N LEU A 89 -0.11 -15.52 0.12
CA LEU A 89 -1.36 -15.75 -0.62
C LEU A 89 -1.14 -16.16 -2.06
N VAL A 90 0.02 -15.89 -2.65
CA VAL A 90 0.29 -16.17 -4.06
C VAL A 90 0.13 -17.66 -4.36
N GLY A 91 -0.64 -17.98 -5.40
CA GLY A 91 -0.98 -19.35 -5.80
C GLY A 91 -2.15 -19.98 -5.04
N LYS A 92 -2.67 -19.33 -3.99
CA LYS A 92 -3.76 -19.87 -3.17
C LYS A 92 -5.15 -19.43 -3.67
N PRO A 93 -6.20 -20.22 -3.36
CA PRO A 93 -7.58 -19.82 -3.57
C PRO A 93 -7.94 -18.66 -2.63
N ILE A 94 -8.73 -17.71 -3.12
CA ILE A 94 -9.01 -16.44 -2.44
C ILE A 94 -10.49 -16.12 -2.28
N MET A 95 -11.38 -16.78 -3.01
CA MET A 95 -12.81 -16.44 -3.02
C MET A 95 -13.52 -16.69 -1.68
N GLN A 96 -12.93 -17.51 -0.81
CA GLN A 96 -13.48 -17.79 0.52
C GLN A 96 -12.93 -16.84 1.59
N ILE A 97 -11.99 -15.95 1.25
CA ILE A 97 -11.43 -15.00 2.19
C ILE A 97 -12.46 -13.92 2.49
N THR A 98 -12.81 -13.81 3.77
CA THR A 98 -13.67 -12.78 4.33
C THR A 98 -12.89 -11.86 5.25
N ASP A 99 -13.37 -10.65 5.45
CA ASP A 99 -12.88 -9.81 6.53
C ASP A 99 -13.50 -10.20 7.89
N ASN A 100 -13.14 -9.50 8.94
CA ASN A 100 -13.66 -9.75 10.29
C ASN A 100 -15.15 -9.39 10.46
N THR A 101 -15.78 -8.77 9.47
CA THR A 101 -17.23 -8.52 9.42
C THR A 101 -17.99 -9.57 8.63
N GLY A 102 -17.27 -10.54 8.03
CA GLY A 102 -17.83 -11.58 7.17
C GLY A 102 -17.98 -11.17 5.70
N LYS A 103 -17.45 -10.01 5.31
CA LYS A 103 -17.53 -9.51 3.93
C LYS A 103 -16.65 -10.33 2.99
N PRO A 104 -17.18 -10.86 1.86
CA PRO A 104 -16.43 -11.69 0.92
C PRO A 104 -15.57 -10.82 0.00
N ILE A 105 -14.37 -10.49 0.44
CA ILE A 105 -13.49 -9.47 -0.14
C ILE A 105 -13.28 -9.67 -1.64
N PHE A 106 -12.79 -10.83 -2.05
CA PHE A 106 -12.40 -11.07 -3.45
C PHE A 106 -13.59 -11.32 -4.37
N LYS A 107 -14.72 -11.82 -3.86
CA LYS A 107 -15.98 -11.88 -4.63
C LYS A 107 -16.47 -10.49 -4.98
N ASP A 108 -16.45 -9.57 -4.01
CA ASP A 108 -16.85 -8.18 -4.22
C ASP A 108 -15.88 -7.45 -5.17
N LEU A 109 -14.58 -7.68 -5.02
CA LEU A 109 -13.57 -7.12 -5.92
C LEU A 109 -13.69 -7.64 -7.35
N CYS A 110 -13.99 -8.94 -7.55
CA CYS A 110 -14.26 -9.49 -8.88
C CYS A 110 -15.50 -8.86 -9.52
N LYS A 111 -16.58 -8.70 -8.74
CA LYS A 111 -17.79 -8.05 -9.20
C LYS A 111 -17.52 -6.60 -9.62
N ALA A 112 -16.86 -5.83 -8.77
CA ALA A 112 -16.52 -4.44 -9.04
C ALA A 112 -15.57 -4.29 -10.24
N GLY A 113 -14.58 -5.20 -10.36
CA GLY A 113 -13.63 -5.20 -11.48
C GLY A 113 -14.27 -5.46 -12.84
N ASN A 114 -15.40 -6.18 -12.89
CA ASN A 114 -16.12 -6.47 -14.12
C ASN A 114 -17.05 -5.34 -14.58
N GLU A 115 -17.20 -4.27 -13.81
CA GLU A 115 -17.93 -3.10 -14.27
C GLU A 115 -17.13 -2.36 -15.36
N ALA A 116 -17.83 -1.70 -16.29
CA ALA A 116 -17.24 -1.11 -17.49
C ALA A 116 -16.06 -0.13 -17.23
N ARG A 117 -16.03 0.49 -16.07
CA ARG A 117 -14.96 1.41 -15.67
C ARG A 117 -14.21 0.93 -14.44
N GLY A 118 -14.46 -0.31 -13.98
CA GLY A 118 -14.00 -0.81 -12.69
C GLY A 118 -14.84 -0.25 -11.54
N GLY A 119 -14.52 -0.67 -10.32
CA GLY A 119 -15.28 -0.26 -9.15
C GLY A 119 -14.46 -0.25 -7.88
N TRP A 120 -15.03 0.39 -6.85
CA TRP A 120 -14.43 0.51 -5.53
C TRP A 120 -15.06 -0.50 -4.56
N VAL A 121 -14.21 -1.12 -3.75
CA VAL A 121 -14.63 -2.00 -2.65
C VAL A 121 -13.94 -1.60 -1.37
N GLU A 122 -14.72 -1.46 -0.31
CA GLU A 122 -14.25 -1.20 1.04
C GLU A 122 -14.35 -2.47 1.87
N TYR A 123 -13.30 -2.77 2.65
CA TYR A 123 -13.22 -3.94 3.53
C TYR A 123 -12.17 -3.73 4.62
N MET A 124 -12.18 -4.60 5.63
CA MET A 124 -11.15 -4.59 6.66
C MET A 124 -9.96 -5.44 6.25
N TRP A 125 -8.77 -4.88 6.31
CA TRP A 125 -7.53 -5.56 5.93
C TRP A 125 -6.37 -5.16 6.82
N GLN A 126 -5.36 -6.02 6.91
CA GLN A 126 -4.17 -5.71 7.67
C GLN A 126 -3.31 -4.69 6.91
N LYS A 127 -3.12 -3.50 7.50
CA LYS A 127 -2.23 -2.49 6.93
C LYS A 127 -0.78 -2.99 7.03
N PRO A 128 0.04 -2.83 5.98
CA PRO A 128 1.46 -3.19 6.02
C PRO A 128 2.16 -2.57 7.24
N GLY A 129 2.86 -3.41 8.02
CA GLY A 129 3.59 -2.97 9.21
C GLY A 129 2.77 -2.65 10.46
N ALA A 130 1.42 -2.62 10.39
CA ALA A 130 0.58 -2.18 11.51
C ALA A 130 0.09 -3.30 12.43
N GLY A 131 0.20 -4.57 12.07
CA GLY A 131 -0.24 -5.73 12.88
C GLY A 131 -1.74 -5.81 13.18
N ARG A 132 -2.51 -4.77 12.89
CA ARG A 132 -3.95 -4.66 13.15
C ARG A 132 -4.76 -4.47 11.87
N LEU A 133 -6.02 -4.91 11.90
CA LEU A 133 -6.97 -4.64 10.83
C LEU A 133 -7.32 -3.15 10.80
N SER A 134 -7.42 -2.62 9.59
CA SER A 134 -7.87 -1.25 9.33
C SER A 134 -8.76 -1.22 8.10
N ARG A 135 -9.56 -0.18 7.98
CA ARG A 135 -10.36 0.07 6.80
C ARG A 135 -9.45 0.24 5.58
N LYS A 136 -9.71 -0.53 4.54
CA LYS A 136 -9.04 -0.44 3.25
C LYS A 136 -10.07 -0.23 2.15
N VAL A 137 -9.75 0.65 1.21
CA VAL A 137 -10.53 0.87 0.00
C VAL A 137 -9.66 0.48 -1.19
N SER A 138 -10.17 -0.38 -2.06
CA SER A 138 -9.44 -0.82 -3.25
C SER A 138 -10.27 -0.55 -4.51
N TYR A 139 -9.60 -0.02 -5.54
CA TYR A 139 -10.15 0.06 -6.88
C TYR A 139 -9.81 -1.21 -7.64
N ALA A 140 -10.83 -1.85 -8.22
CA ALA A 140 -10.70 -3.06 -9.02
C ALA A 140 -11.04 -2.77 -10.47
N LEU A 141 -10.28 -3.38 -11.38
CA LEU A 141 -10.50 -3.31 -12.82
C LEU A 141 -10.11 -4.65 -13.43
N ALA A 142 -11.00 -5.23 -14.25
CA ALA A 142 -10.66 -6.41 -15.03
C ALA A 142 -9.60 -6.07 -16.08
N ALA A 143 -8.52 -6.85 -16.09
CA ALA A 143 -7.60 -6.86 -17.22
C ALA A 143 -8.12 -7.88 -18.22
N ASP A 144 -8.33 -7.44 -19.47
CA ASP A 144 -8.66 -8.34 -20.57
C ASP A 144 -7.40 -9.06 -21.02
N VAL A 145 -7.12 -10.19 -20.35
CA VAL A 145 -5.96 -11.03 -20.66
C VAL A 145 -6.47 -12.22 -21.44
N SER A 146 -6.17 -12.23 -22.73
CA SER A 146 -6.35 -13.43 -23.56
C SER A 146 -5.36 -14.50 -23.13
N PHE A 147 -5.84 -15.60 -22.56
CA PHE A 147 -5.04 -16.77 -22.21
C PHE A 147 -5.09 -17.81 -23.32
#